data_812ac8d01456f3d151f6768fdc42434b
#
_entry.id   812ac8d01456f3d151f6768fdc42434b
#
_cell.length_a   1.000
_cell.length_b   1.000
_cell.length_c   1.000
_cell.angle_alpha   90.00
_cell.angle_beta   90.00
_cell.angle_gamma   90.00
#
_symmetry.space_group_name_H-M   'P 1'
#
loop_
_entity.id
_entity.type
_entity.pdbx_description
1 polymer ?
#
loop_
_entity_poly.entity_id
_entity_poly.type
_entity_poly.pdbx_seq_one_letter_code
_entity_poly.pdbx_strand_id
1 'polypeptide(L)'
;MKPICVVICNFNKQDFVLGAIASVQQTAADIADILVVDNASTDQSVALIRDQFPGIRLDVLPVNIGGSGGFAHGMREAQQAGYRYIALLDNDAVVLPGTLAGMMKRLEQNAKIGVVGPAMCKMDAPEMVQEVGANVLSEDGAFHLNYPSERYSAISSELVECDYVPACCLMTTGAVIAEVGVFDEQFFLYWDDIDWCVRVKDAGWRVVADPQVCALHKGGGANATNTIPRYYYWRNKLRFFRKHPQRYPAAQICAAITRDLARSVTFQRLNGMDELLIALRQGLDDAATECWGRYQGAAFPERGNGKRQLLNRMIPPGHYQLDFSAVLASGMATSRMVNSLCRFITSCSQFPASSHSFSVASTALPPEVMTRVLTWPAHVIVGDAPARPGAQQLIVVPHLFDAAELKLAAGTVLTDLFWNLIPPTVSGLTSLQLATDIAHLQQLVQRFFALEAA
;
A
#
# COMPACT_ATOMS: atom_id res chain seq x y z
N MET A 1 -23.17 -21.92 -17.27
CA MET A 1 -22.38 -20.77 -16.82
C MET A 1 -22.70 -20.55 -15.36
N LYS A 2 -21.70 -20.51 -14.53
CA LYS A 2 -21.82 -20.28 -13.10
C LYS A 2 -22.06 -18.79 -12.83
N PRO A 3 -22.53 -18.39 -11.63
CA PRO A 3 -22.84 -16.99 -11.36
C PRO A 3 -21.62 -16.06 -11.32
N ILE A 4 -20.43 -16.60 -10.98
CA ILE A 4 -19.19 -15.85 -10.82
C ILE A 4 -18.20 -16.19 -11.94
N CYS A 5 -17.54 -15.18 -12.53
CA CYS A 5 -16.28 -15.35 -13.25
C CYS A 5 -15.15 -14.80 -12.38
N VAL A 6 -14.15 -15.64 -12.07
CA VAL A 6 -12.91 -15.20 -11.42
C VAL A 6 -11.88 -14.91 -12.50
N VAL A 7 -11.50 -13.66 -12.64
CA VAL A 7 -10.45 -13.19 -13.55
C VAL A 7 -9.12 -13.22 -12.80
N ILE A 8 -8.16 -13.99 -13.25
CA ILE A 8 -6.80 -14.05 -12.71
C ILE A 8 -5.86 -13.43 -13.74
N CYS A 9 -5.21 -12.32 -13.41
CA CYS A 9 -4.20 -11.69 -14.26
C CYS A 9 -2.82 -12.27 -13.93
N ASN A 10 -2.13 -12.86 -14.94
CA ASN A 10 -0.82 -13.48 -14.75
C ASN A 10 0.26 -12.83 -15.61
N PHE A 11 1.45 -12.65 -15.04
CA PHE A 11 2.67 -12.29 -15.76
C PHE A 11 3.90 -12.84 -15.04
N ASN A 12 4.59 -13.84 -15.63
CA ASN A 12 5.84 -14.40 -15.12
C ASN A 12 5.78 -14.81 -13.64
N LYS A 13 4.74 -15.58 -13.26
CA LYS A 13 4.51 -16.04 -11.89
C LYS A 13 4.12 -17.51 -11.83
N GLN A 14 4.84 -18.35 -12.59
CA GLN A 14 4.58 -19.81 -12.68
C GLN A 14 4.47 -20.50 -11.31
N ASP A 15 5.23 -20.03 -10.30
CA ASP A 15 5.26 -20.65 -8.98
C ASP A 15 4.03 -20.32 -8.11
N PHE A 16 3.22 -19.32 -8.52
CA PHE A 16 2.08 -18.83 -7.74
C PHE A 16 0.74 -19.04 -8.44
N VAL A 17 0.67 -18.79 -9.76
CA VAL A 17 -0.59 -18.80 -10.50
C VAL A 17 -1.36 -20.11 -10.38
N LEU A 18 -0.66 -21.25 -10.32
CA LEU A 18 -1.30 -22.55 -10.13
C LEU A 18 -2.01 -22.66 -8.78
N GLY A 19 -1.41 -22.07 -7.73
CA GLY A 19 -2.02 -21.98 -6.40
C GLY A 19 -3.27 -21.11 -6.39
N ALA A 20 -3.25 -19.97 -7.09
CA ALA A 20 -4.42 -19.11 -7.23
C ALA A 20 -5.58 -19.85 -7.93
N ILE A 21 -5.32 -20.51 -9.05
CA ILE A 21 -6.31 -21.33 -9.80
C ILE A 21 -6.85 -22.45 -8.91
N ALA A 22 -5.97 -23.21 -8.28
CA ALA A 22 -6.34 -24.35 -7.43
C ALA A 22 -7.21 -23.90 -6.25
N SER A 23 -6.93 -22.75 -5.66
CA SER A 23 -7.72 -22.21 -4.53
C SER A 23 -9.18 -21.95 -4.93
N VAL A 24 -9.42 -21.39 -6.10
CA VAL A 24 -10.77 -21.19 -6.63
C VAL A 24 -11.47 -22.50 -6.92
N GLN A 25 -10.77 -23.46 -7.57
CA GLN A 25 -11.35 -24.77 -7.85
C GLN A 25 -11.71 -25.56 -6.60
N GLN A 26 -10.88 -25.48 -5.57
CA GLN A 26 -11.11 -26.20 -4.30
C GLN A 26 -12.23 -25.61 -3.46
N THR A 27 -12.42 -24.29 -3.54
CA THR A 27 -13.31 -23.58 -2.58
C THR A 27 -14.61 -23.09 -3.20
N ALA A 28 -14.71 -23.00 -4.52
CA ALA A 28 -15.83 -22.38 -5.23
C ALA A 28 -16.14 -23.02 -6.60
N ALA A 29 -15.75 -24.26 -6.83
CA ALA A 29 -15.94 -24.94 -8.11
C ALA A 29 -17.40 -25.04 -8.57
N ASP A 30 -18.35 -25.00 -7.66
CA ASP A 30 -19.79 -25.05 -7.93
C ASP A 30 -20.37 -23.70 -8.37
N ILE A 31 -19.78 -22.58 -7.94
CA ILE A 31 -20.30 -21.21 -8.15
C ILE A 31 -19.42 -20.34 -9.05
N ALA A 32 -18.17 -20.71 -9.34
CA ALA A 32 -17.23 -19.88 -10.08
C ALA A 32 -16.61 -20.58 -11.29
N ASP A 33 -16.63 -19.91 -12.45
CA ASP A 33 -15.79 -20.21 -13.59
C ASP A 33 -14.50 -19.37 -13.50
N ILE A 34 -13.42 -19.82 -14.13
CA ILE A 34 -12.11 -19.15 -14.08
C ILE A 34 -11.71 -18.70 -15.48
N LEU A 35 -11.32 -17.43 -15.59
CA LEU A 35 -10.65 -16.85 -16.75
C LEU A 35 -9.25 -16.40 -16.33
N VAL A 36 -8.21 -17.04 -16.84
CA VAL A 36 -6.84 -16.56 -16.69
C VAL A 36 -6.50 -15.67 -17.89
N VAL A 37 -6.06 -14.46 -17.63
CA VAL A 37 -5.48 -13.55 -18.63
C VAL A 37 -3.97 -13.58 -18.43
N ASP A 38 -3.27 -14.27 -19.30
CA ASP A 38 -1.82 -14.30 -19.32
C ASP A 38 -1.28 -13.10 -20.11
N ASN A 39 -0.56 -12.25 -19.44
CA ASN A 39 -0.10 -10.95 -19.96
C ASN A 39 1.24 -11.08 -20.70
N ALA A 40 1.33 -12.02 -21.66
CA ALA A 40 2.51 -12.36 -22.43
C ALA A 40 3.68 -12.85 -21.54
N SER A 41 3.42 -13.83 -20.68
CA SER A 41 4.47 -14.48 -19.88
C SER A 41 5.51 -15.17 -20.77
N THR A 42 6.75 -15.12 -20.34
CA THR A 42 7.91 -15.76 -20.98
C THR A 42 8.44 -16.96 -20.17
N ASP A 43 7.89 -17.18 -18.97
CA ASP A 43 8.16 -18.36 -18.15
C ASP A 43 7.25 -19.55 -18.56
N GLN A 44 7.17 -20.57 -17.74
CA GLN A 44 6.36 -21.76 -18.03
C GLN A 44 4.88 -21.61 -17.63
N SER A 45 4.41 -20.45 -17.17
CA SER A 45 3.03 -20.24 -16.69
C SER A 45 1.99 -20.80 -17.67
N VAL A 46 2.05 -20.39 -18.93
CA VAL A 46 1.06 -20.81 -19.96
C VAL A 46 1.05 -22.32 -20.19
N ALA A 47 2.24 -22.94 -20.25
CA ALA A 47 2.35 -24.38 -20.44
C ALA A 47 1.80 -25.17 -19.25
N LEU A 48 2.16 -24.77 -18.03
CA LEU A 48 1.71 -25.41 -16.80
C LEU A 48 0.20 -25.26 -16.58
N ILE A 49 -0.37 -24.09 -16.89
CA ILE A 49 -1.81 -23.86 -16.77
C ILE A 49 -2.58 -24.78 -17.74
N ARG A 50 -2.13 -24.90 -19.00
CA ARG A 50 -2.75 -25.79 -19.99
C ARG A 50 -2.67 -27.25 -19.61
N ASP A 51 -1.56 -27.69 -19.03
CA ASP A 51 -1.33 -29.05 -18.58
C ASP A 51 -2.19 -29.42 -17.36
N GLN A 52 -2.14 -28.59 -16.31
CA GLN A 52 -2.77 -28.92 -15.03
C GLN A 52 -4.24 -28.51 -14.94
N PHE A 53 -4.67 -27.53 -15.72
CA PHE A 53 -6.03 -26.99 -15.70
C PHE A 53 -6.64 -26.87 -17.11
N PRO A 54 -6.73 -27.97 -17.90
CA PRO A 54 -7.17 -27.91 -19.29
C PRO A 54 -8.63 -27.44 -19.49
N GLY A 55 -9.43 -27.43 -18.42
CA GLY A 55 -10.84 -27.03 -18.46
C GLY A 55 -11.10 -25.54 -18.19
N ILE A 56 -10.07 -24.74 -17.88
CA ILE A 56 -10.27 -23.31 -17.64
C ILE A 56 -10.03 -22.49 -18.91
N ARG A 57 -10.67 -21.33 -18.98
CA ARG A 57 -10.40 -20.38 -20.06
C ARG A 57 -9.07 -19.67 -19.78
N LEU A 58 -8.18 -19.69 -20.80
CA LEU A 58 -6.87 -19.03 -20.77
C LEU A 58 -6.71 -18.12 -22.00
N ASP A 59 -6.77 -16.83 -21.77
CA ASP A 59 -6.52 -15.81 -22.80
C ASP A 59 -5.05 -15.37 -22.71
N VAL A 60 -4.26 -15.72 -23.74
CA VAL A 60 -2.84 -15.34 -23.81
C VAL A 60 -2.70 -14.10 -24.67
N LEU A 61 -2.30 -12.98 -24.06
CA LEU A 61 -2.13 -11.71 -24.74
C LEU A 61 -0.81 -11.69 -25.55
N PRO A 62 -0.76 -10.99 -26.67
CA PRO A 62 0.45 -10.91 -27.49
C PRO A 62 1.56 -10.04 -26.89
N VAL A 63 1.21 -9.13 -25.99
CA VAL A 63 2.14 -8.20 -25.33
C VAL A 63 1.69 -7.96 -23.89
N ASN A 64 2.65 -7.64 -23.01
CA ASN A 64 2.33 -7.22 -21.65
C ASN A 64 1.74 -5.81 -21.66
N ILE A 65 0.46 -5.71 -21.30
CA ILE A 65 -0.31 -4.45 -21.17
C ILE A 65 -0.48 -3.99 -19.71
N GLY A 66 0.28 -4.57 -18.79
CA GLY A 66 0.23 -4.28 -17.35
C GLY A 66 -0.91 -4.98 -16.61
N GLY A 67 -0.86 -4.92 -15.29
CA GLY A 67 -1.95 -5.44 -14.45
C GLY A 67 -3.28 -4.77 -14.74
N SER A 68 -3.26 -3.44 -14.88
CA SER A 68 -4.45 -2.64 -15.24
C SER A 68 -5.10 -3.12 -16.54
N GLY A 69 -4.30 -3.32 -17.58
CA GLY A 69 -4.79 -3.79 -18.89
C GLY A 69 -5.26 -5.24 -18.84
N GLY A 70 -4.53 -6.12 -18.15
CA GLY A 70 -4.89 -7.53 -18.00
C GLY A 70 -6.23 -7.71 -17.28
N PHE A 71 -6.43 -7.02 -16.16
CA PHE A 71 -7.73 -7.01 -15.48
C PHE A 71 -8.83 -6.36 -16.32
N ALA A 72 -8.55 -5.23 -16.98
CA ALA A 72 -9.52 -4.59 -17.85
C ALA A 72 -9.99 -5.52 -19.00
N HIS A 73 -9.05 -6.30 -19.59
CA HIS A 73 -9.39 -7.31 -20.59
C HIS A 73 -10.32 -8.38 -19.98
N GLY A 74 -9.95 -8.99 -18.87
CA GLY A 74 -10.76 -10.02 -18.23
C GLY A 74 -12.14 -9.51 -17.76
N MET A 75 -12.22 -8.29 -17.24
CA MET A 75 -13.48 -7.66 -16.86
C MET A 75 -14.42 -7.50 -18.07
N ARG A 76 -13.91 -7.05 -19.23
CA ARG A 76 -14.69 -6.93 -20.47
C ARG A 76 -15.18 -8.29 -20.95
N GLU A 77 -14.29 -9.27 -20.99
CA GLU A 77 -14.62 -10.63 -21.45
C GLU A 77 -15.68 -11.29 -20.55
N ALA A 78 -15.54 -11.16 -19.23
CA ALA A 78 -16.52 -11.69 -18.29
C ALA A 78 -17.87 -10.97 -18.37
N GLN A 79 -17.87 -9.64 -18.51
CA GLN A 79 -19.08 -8.83 -18.66
C GLN A 79 -19.80 -9.16 -19.99
N GLN A 80 -19.08 -9.25 -21.11
CA GLN A 80 -19.64 -9.61 -22.42
C GLN A 80 -20.20 -11.05 -22.47
N ALA A 81 -19.56 -11.96 -21.74
CA ALA A 81 -20.07 -13.31 -21.56
C ALA A 81 -21.34 -13.38 -20.70
N GLY A 82 -21.72 -12.30 -20.04
CA GLY A 82 -22.97 -12.21 -19.27
C GLY A 82 -22.86 -12.71 -17.83
N TYR A 83 -21.66 -12.79 -17.25
CA TYR A 83 -21.52 -13.13 -15.83
C TYR A 83 -22.13 -12.05 -14.95
N ARG A 84 -22.92 -12.52 -13.96
CA ARG A 84 -23.56 -11.63 -13.00
C ARG A 84 -22.56 -11.01 -12.03
N TYR A 85 -21.61 -11.82 -11.54
CA TYR A 85 -20.54 -11.42 -10.62
C TYR A 85 -19.20 -11.64 -11.29
N ILE A 86 -18.29 -10.69 -11.10
CA ILE A 86 -16.93 -10.74 -11.64
C ILE A 86 -15.99 -10.47 -10.49
N ALA A 87 -15.18 -11.46 -10.17
CA ALA A 87 -14.14 -11.36 -9.16
C ALA A 87 -12.78 -11.18 -9.82
N LEU A 88 -11.95 -10.29 -9.29
CA LEU A 88 -10.55 -10.15 -9.64
C LEU A 88 -9.70 -10.86 -8.60
N LEU A 89 -8.66 -11.54 -9.03
CA LEU A 89 -7.72 -12.23 -8.15
C LEU A 89 -6.30 -12.12 -8.73
N ASP A 90 -5.35 -11.67 -7.92
CA ASP A 90 -3.94 -11.68 -8.31
C ASP A 90 -3.41 -13.12 -8.42
N ASN A 91 -2.41 -13.30 -9.27
CA ASN A 91 -1.76 -14.60 -9.45
C ASN A 91 -1.01 -15.10 -8.21
N ASP A 92 -0.70 -14.23 -7.25
CA ASP A 92 -0.06 -14.55 -5.97
C ASP A 92 -1.00 -14.35 -4.76
N ALA A 93 -2.32 -14.44 -5.01
CA ALA A 93 -3.36 -14.48 -3.99
C ALA A 93 -4.11 -15.82 -4.03
N VAL A 94 -4.64 -16.23 -2.88
CA VAL A 94 -5.48 -17.43 -2.75
C VAL A 94 -6.74 -17.11 -1.96
N VAL A 95 -7.88 -17.62 -2.42
CA VAL A 95 -9.15 -17.49 -1.71
C VAL A 95 -9.33 -18.65 -0.72
N LEU A 96 -9.85 -18.33 0.47
CA LEU A 96 -10.17 -19.32 1.48
C LEU A 96 -11.62 -19.83 1.30
N PRO A 97 -11.98 -20.96 1.91
CA PRO A 97 -13.37 -21.47 1.87
C PRO A 97 -14.38 -20.41 2.31
N GLY A 98 -15.42 -20.21 1.50
CA GLY A 98 -16.49 -19.25 1.76
C GLY A 98 -16.20 -17.82 1.32
N THR A 99 -14.98 -17.46 0.90
CA THR A 99 -14.64 -16.08 0.50
C THR A 99 -15.49 -15.59 -0.67
N LEU A 100 -15.52 -16.31 -1.80
CA LEU A 100 -16.30 -15.89 -2.97
C LEU A 100 -17.80 -15.93 -2.71
N ALA A 101 -18.29 -16.95 -2.02
CA ALA A 101 -19.71 -17.06 -1.64
C ALA A 101 -20.14 -15.93 -0.69
N GLY A 102 -19.30 -15.56 0.27
CA GLY A 102 -19.55 -14.46 1.18
C GLY A 102 -19.61 -13.11 0.47
N MET A 103 -18.64 -12.82 -0.39
CA MET A 103 -18.65 -11.59 -1.20
C MET A 103 -19.88 -11.52 -2.11
N MET A 104 -20.24 -12.61 -2.80
CA MET A 104 -21.44 -12.69 -3.61
C MET A 104 -22.69 -12.38 -2.78
N LYS A 105 -22.82 -12.98 -1.60
CA LYS A 105 -23.93 -12.73 -0.67
C LYS A 105 -24.04 -11.24 -0.27
N ARG A 106 -22.93 -10.52 -0.07
CA ARG A 106 -22.97 -9.08 0.25
C ARG A 106 -23.55 -8.27 -0.90
N LEU A 107 -23.17 -8.57 -2.14
CA LEU A 107 -23.71 -7.93 -3.34
C LEU A 107 -25.20 -8.24 -3.54
N GLU A 108 -25.64 -9.44 -3.17
CA GLU A 108 -27.08 -9.83 -3.23
C GLU A 108 -27.91 -9.12 -2.16
N GLN A 109 -27.39 -9.01 -0.95
CA GLN A 109 -28.11 -8.45 0.19
C GLN A 109 -28.29 -6.93 0.11
N ASN A 110 -27.43 -6.23 -0.63
CA ASN A 110 -27.50 -4.79 -0.73
C ASN A 110 -27.14 -4.32 -2.15
N ALA A 111 -28.20 -4.00 -2.93
CA ALA A 111 -28.07 -3.55 -4.30
C ALA A 111 -27.29 -2.22 -4.49
N LYS A 112 -26.96 -1.50 -3.41
CA LYS A 112 -26.12 -0.31 -3.47
C LYS A 112 -24.62 -0.63 -3.39
N ILE A 113 -24.23 -1.84 -2.98
CA ILE A 113 -22.83 -2.25 -2.98
C ILE A 113 -22.43 -2.55 -4.42
N GLY A 114 -21.49 -1.79 -4.94
CA GLY A 114 -20.93 -2.00 -6.29
C GLY A 114 -19.67 -2.85 -6.26
N VAL A 115 -18.89 -2.76 -5.17
CA VAL A 115 -17.63 -3.50 -5.00
C VAL A 115 -17.51 -4.01 -3.58
N VAL A 116 -17.09 -5.25 -3.43
CA VAL A 116 -16.76 -5.85 -2.14
C VAL A 116 -15.40 -6.54 -2.20
N GLY A 117 -14.54 -6.32 -1.20
CA GLY A 117 -13.30 -7.06 -0.98
C GLY A 117 -13.34 -7.85 0.33
N PRO A 118 -12.52 -8.90 0.49
CA PRO A 118 -12.35 -9.59 1.75
C PRO A 118 -11.35 -8.84 2.65
N ALA A 119 -11.17 -9.29 3.89
CA ALA A 119 -9.94 -9.03 4.61
C ALA A 119 -8.77 -9.70 3.87
N MET A 120 -7.76 -8.92 3.50
CA MET A 120 -6.54 -9.47 2.94
C MET A 120 -5.56 -9.77 4.05
N CYS A 121 -5.15 -11.04 4.18
CA CYS A 121 -4.18 -11.49 5.16
C CYS A 121 -2.86 -11.88 4.49
N LYS A 122 -1.77 -11.85 5.25
CA LYS A 122 -0.45 -12.22 4.73
C LYS A 122 -0.39 -13.73 4.47
N MET A 123 0.12 -14.14 3.33
CA MET A 123 0.24 -15.57 3.00
C MET A 123 1.24 -16.30 3.92
N ASP A 124 2.30 -15.63 4.35
CA ASP A 124 3.33 -16.16 5.24
C ASP A 124 3.03 -15.97 6.74
N ALA A 125 1.96 -15.25 7.07
CA ALA A 125 1.44 -15.05 8.44
C ALA A 125 -0.08 -14.86 8.37
N PRO A 126 -0.87 -15.93 8.12
CA PRO A 126 -2.32 -15.82 7.83
C PRO A 126 -3.16 -15.20 8.95
N GLU A 127 -2.64 -15.22 10.16
CA GLU A 127 -3.27 -14.55 11.31
C GLU A 127 -3.10 -13.02 11.30
N MET A 128 -2.27 -12.48 10.40
CA MET A 128 -1.98 -11.06 10.31
C MET A 128 -2.65 -10.41 9.11
N VAL A 129 -3.44 -9.39 9.37
CA VAL A 129 -4.10 -8.59 8.35
C VAL A 129 -3.07 -7.76 7.57
N GLN A 130 -3.16 -7.80 6.25
CA GLN A 130 -2.47 -6.89 5.37
C GLN A 130 -3.28 -5.60 5.22
N GLU A 131 -4.57 -5.73 4.92
CA GLU A 131 -5.53 -4.63 4.80
C GLU A 131 -6.98 -5.13 4.78
N VAL A 132 -7.91 -4.24 5.13
CA VAL A 132 -9.35 -4.41 4.96
C VAL A 132 -9.88 -3.20 4.19
N GLY A 133 -9.51 -3.11 2.91
CA GLY A 133 -9.70 -1.90 2.12
C GLY A 133 -8.90 -0.71 2.65
N ALA A 134 -9.04 0.44 2.01
CA ALA A 134 -8.35 1.67 2.40
C ALA A 134 -9.14 2.92 2.04
N ASN A 135 -8.70 4.06 2.60
CA ASN A 135 -9.25 5.38 2.33
C ASN A 135 -8.19 6.30 1.76
N VAL A 136 -8.57 7.13 0.79
CA VAL A 136 -7.70 8.14 0.21
C VAL A 136 -7.89 9.44 0.97
N LEU A 137 -6.81 9.92 1.60
CA LEU A 137 -6.82 11.14 2.39
C LEU A 137 -6.19 12.28 1.61
N SER A 138 -6.98 13.32 1.34
CA SER A 138 -6.52 14.50 0.59
C SER A 138 -5.44 15.28 1.33
N GLU A 139 -5.51 15.33 2.67
CA GLU A 139 -4.52 16.00 3.52
C GLU A 139 -3.13 15.35 3.49
N ASP A 140 -3.07 14.06 3.17
CA ASP A 140 -1.82 13.32 3.03
C ASP A 140 -1.40 13.09 1.57
N GLY A 141 -2.33 13.29 0.63
CA GLY A 141 -2.12 12.94 -0.78
C GLY A 141 -1.76 11.47 -0.97
N ALA A 142 -2.33 10.59 -0.15
CA ALA A 142 -2.03 9.17 -0.09
C ALA A 142 -3.25 8.35 0.34
N PHE A 143 -3.19 7.04 0.19
CA PHE A 143 -4.18 6.14 0.76
C PHE A 143 -3.68 5.51 2.05
N HIS A 144 -4.61 5.20 2.94
CA HIS A 144 -4.37 4.64 4.25
C HIS A 144 -5.12 3.32 4.40
N LEU A 145 -4.38 2.26 4.61
CA LEU A 145 -4.92 0.91 4.80
C LEU A 145 -5.70 0.84 6.11
N ASN A 146 -6.84 0.15 6.11
CA ASN A 146 -7.56 -0.18 7.33
C ASN A 146 -6.95 -1.45 7.96
N TYR A 147 -6.79 -1.47 9.28
CA TYR A 147 -6.27 -2.58 10.09
C TYR A 147 -4.90 -3.16 9.68
N PRO A 148 -3.93 -2.37 9.14
CA PRO A 148 -2.67 -2.93 8.69
C PRO A 148 -1.87 -3.52 9.86
N SER A 149 -1.44 -4.77 9.70
CA SER A 149 -0.65 -5.52 10.70
C SER A 149 -1.40 -5.81 12.02
N GLU A 150 -2.73 -5.75 12.03
CA GLU A 150 -3.54 -6.24 13.14
C GLU A 150 -3.75 -7.75 13.03
N ARG A 151 -4.10 -8.41 14.15
CA ARG A 151 -4.48 -9.82 14.09
C ARG A 151 -5.88 -9.96 13.52
N TYR A 152 -6.06 -10.89 12.58
CA TYR A 152 -7.36 -11.12 11.94
C TYR A 152 -8.49 -11.41 12.96
N SER A 153 -8.18 -12.13 14.05
CA SER A 153 -9.14 -12.41 15.11
C SER A 153 -9.52 -11.19 15.98
N ALA A 154 -8.82 -10.06 15.84
CA ALA A 154 -9.03 -8.86 16.64
C ALA A 154 -9.76 -7.74 15.89
N ILE A 155 -9.94 -7.86 14.57
CA ILE A 155 -10.66 -6.83 13.79
C ILE A 155 -12.17 -6.97 13.96
N SER A 156 -12.89 -5.86 13.74
CA SER A 156 -14.35 -5.85 13.72
C SER A 156 -14.91 -6.79 12.65
N SER A 157 -16.06 -7.40 12.91
CA SER A 157 -16.80 -8.19 11.93
C SER A 157 -17.77 -7.36 11.08
N GLU A 158 -17.87 -6.05 11.33
CA GLU A 158 -18.74 -5.14 10.58
C GLU A 158 -18.13 -4.80 9.21
N LEU A 159 -19.00 -4.57 8.22
CA LEU A 159 -18.56 -4.09 6.91
C LEU A 159 -17.83 -2.75 7.04
N VAL A 160 -16.68 -2.64 6.41
CA VAL A 160 -15.87 -1.42 6.40
C VAL A 160 -16.15 -0.64 5.11
N GLU A 161 -16.73 0.56 5.25
CA GLU A 161 -16.78 1.51 4.12
C GLU A 161 -15.38 2.01 3.81
N CYS A 162 -15.03 2.02 2.53
CA CYS A 162 -13.71 2.44 2.10
C CYS A 162 -13.74 3.15 0.74
N ASP A 163 -12.64 3.76 0.37
CA ASP A 163 -12.51 4.38 -0.95
C ASP A 163 -12.10 3.37 -2.01
N TYR A 164 -11.34 2.36 -1.63
CA TYR A 164 -11.03 1.24 -2.50
C TYR A 164 -10.81 -0.06 -1.73
N VAL A 165 -10.98 -1.17 -2.42
CA VAL A 165 -10.47 -2.50 -2.05
C VAL A 165 -9.48 -2.94 -3.12
N PRO A 166 -8.39 -3.65 -2.74
CA PRO A 166 -7.32 -3.97 -3.67
C PRO A 166 -7.76 -4.99 -4.73
N ALA A 167 -7.30 -4.80 -5.96
CA ALA A 167 -7.57 -5.72 -7.07
C ALA A 167 -7.01 -7.13 -6.84
N CYS A 168 -6.13 -7.31 -5.87
CA CYS A 168 -5.60 -8.63 -5.53
C CYS A 168 -6.69 -9.62 -5.07
N CYS A 169 -7.84 -9.11 -4.53
CA CYS A 169 -9.07 -9.87 -4.38
C CYS A 169 -10.25 -8.92 -4.19
N LEU A 170 -11.09 -8.78 -5.19
CA LEU A 170 -12.36 -8.03 -5.07
C LEU A 170 -13.45 -8.70 -5.93
N MET A 171 -14.70 -8.36 -5.67
CA MET A 171 -15.84 -8.76 -6.50
C MET A 171 -16.75 -7.57 -6.80
N THR A 172 -17.23 -7.54 -8.03
CA THR A 172 -18.20 -6.56 -8.54
C THR A 172 -19.30 -7.25 -9.36
N THR A 173 -20.19 -6.47 -9.96
CA THR A 173 -21.23 -6.99 -10.84
C THR A 173 -21.04 -6.53 -12.29
N GLY A 174 -21.57 -7.31 -13.24
CA GLY A 174 -21.59 -6.90 -14.64
C GLY A 174 -22.34 -5.58 -14.87
N ALA A 175 -23.31 -5.26 -14.02
CA ALA A 175 -24.04 -3.97 -14.07
C ALA A 175 -23.15 -2.79 -13.72
N VAL A 176 -22.33 -2.89 -12.68
CA VAL A 176 -21.36 -1.86 -12.31
C VAL A 176 -20.35 -1.63 -13.43
N ILE A 177 -19.83 -2.72 -14.04
CA ILE A 177 -18.90 -2.61 -15.16
C ILE A 177 -19.57 -1.97 -16.38
N ALA A 178 -20.83 -2.29 -16.65
CA ALA A 178 -21.57 -1.67 -17.75
C ALA A 178 -21.77 -0.15 -17.58
N GLU A 179 -21.92 0.31 -16.34
CA GLU A 179 -22.14 1.73 -16.01
C GLU A 179 -20.82 2.50 -15.91
N VAL A 180 -19.83 1.95 -15.19
CA VAL A 180 -18.60 2.67 -14.83
C VAL A 180 -17.45 2.37 -15.80
N GLY A 181 -17.53 1.28 -16.54
CA GLY A 181 -16.46 0.74 -17.36
C GLY A 181 -15.48 -0.11 -16.53
N VAL A 182 -14.38 -0.47 -17.17
CA VAL A 182 -13.30 -1.30 -16.60
C VAL A 182 -12.16 -0.43 -16.06
N PHE A 183 -11.08 -1.04 -15.62
CA PHE A 183 -9.85 -0.34 -15.22
C PHE A 183 -9.30 0.52 -16.39
N ASP A 184 -8.69 1.65 -16.05
CA ASP A 184 -7.99 2.50 -17.00
C ASP A 184 -6.60 1.92 -17.30
N GLU A 185 -6.44 1.35 -18.49
CA GLU A 185 -5.21 0.68 -18.93
C GLU A 185 -3.98 1.60 -18.98
N GLN A 186 -4.18 2.93 -19.02
CA GLN A 186 -3.09 3.91 -19.01
C GLN A 186 -2.33 3.96 -17.68
N PHE A 187 -2.87 3.41 -16.61
CA PHE A 187 -2.12 3.22 -15.36
C PHE A 187 -1.02 2.18 -15.54
N PHE A 188 -1.26 1.12 -16.26
CA PHE A 188 -0.40 -0.02 -16.45
C PHE A 188 -0.19 -0.85 -15.16
N LEU A 189 0.15 -0.20 -14.04
CA LEU A 189 0.42 -0.82 -12.74
C LEU A 189 0.26 0.21 -11.61
N TYR A 190 -0.44 -0.14 -10.53
CA TYR A 190 -0.75 0.70 -9.36
C TYR A 190 -1.69 1.88 -9.62
N TRP A 191 -2.50 2.21 -8.66
CA TRP A 191 -3.52 3.24 -8.63
C TRP A 191 -4.73 2.98 -9.55
N ASP A 192 -4.72 1.94 -10.31
CA ASP A 192 -5.79 1.53 -11.23
C ASP A 192 -7.03 1.04 -10.48
N ASP A 193 -6.86 0.24 -9.44
CA ASP A 193 -7.91 -0.23 -8.54
C ASP A 193 -8.49 0.92 -7.72
N ILE A 194 -7.64 1.82 -7.23
CA ILE A 194 -8.06 3.03 -6.50
C ILE A 194 -8.88 3.94 -7.44
N ASP A 195 -8.37 4.21 -8.64
CA ASP A 195 -9.09 5.01 -9.65
C ASP A 195 -10.46 4.41 -9.97
N TRP A 196 -10.51 3.11 -10.19
CA TRP A 196 -11.75 2.44 -10.57
C TRP A 196 -12.77 2.43 -9.42
N CYS A 197 -12.35 2.11 -8.20
CA CYS A 197 -13.22 2.14 -7.03
C CYS A 197 -13.76 3.55 -6.75
N VAL A 198 -12.94 4.59 -6.93
CA VAL A 198 -13.40 6.00 -6.80
C VAL A 198 -14.43 6.33 -7.87
N ARG A 199 -14.25 5.90 -9.13
CA ARG A 199 -15.27 6.07 -10.18
C ARG A 199 -16.57 5.33 -9.87
N VAL A 200 -16.49 4.15 -9.27
CA VAL A 200 -17.66 3.39 -8.79
C VAL A 200 -18.40 4.18 -7.70
N LYS A 201 -17.68 4.79 -6.76
CA LYS A 201 -18.29 5.66 -5.73
C LYS A 201 -18.89 6.94 -6.33
N ASP A 202 -18.25 7.55 -7.31
CA ASP A 202 -18.74 8.75 -7.98
C ASP A 202 -20.02 8.47 -8.80
N ALA A 203 -20.21 7.23 -9.27
CA ALA A 203 -21.46 6.75 -9.87
C ALA A 203 -22.57 6.43 -8.84
N GLY A 204 -22.31 6.62 -7.54
CA GLY A 204 -23.30 6.44 -6.47
C GLY A 204 -23.33 5.05 -5.83
N TRP A 205 -22.42 4.17 -6.20
CA TRP A 205 -22.25 2.85 -5.59
C TRP A 205 -21.42 2.91 -4.31
N ARG A 206 -21.57 1.89 -3.45
CA ARG A 206 -20.74 1.71 -2.27
C ARG A 206 -19.56 0.78 -2.59
N VAL A 207 -18.40 1.09 -2.02
CA VAL A 207 -17.22 0.23 -1.99
C VAL A 207 -17.00 -0.20 -0.54
N VAL A 208 -17.00 -1.50 -0.30
CA VAL A 208 -16.92 -2.05 1.07
C VAL A 208 -15.91 -3.17 1.15
N ALA A 209 -15.30 -3.35 2.31
CA ALA A 209 -14.55 -4.56 2.64
C ALA A 209 -15.34 -5.37 3.70
N ASP A 210 -15.36 -6.71 3.53
CA ASP A 210 -16.01 -7.63 4.45
C ASP A 210 -14.99 -8.36 5.31
N PRO A 211 -14.82 -8.00 6.59
CA PRO A 211 -13.90 -8.68 7.50
C PRO A 211 -14.28 -10.12 7.84
N GLN A 212 -15.50 -10.56 7.51
CA GLN A 212 -15.96 -11.93 7.81
C GLN A 212 -15.46 -12.98 6.81
N VAL A 213 -14.89 -12.53 5.71
CA VAL A 213 -14.25 -13.38 4.69
C VAL A 213 -12.81 -12.96 4.46
N CYS A 214 -11.94 -13.91 4.15
CA CYS A 214 -10.51 -13.67 4.07
C CYS A 214 -9.91 -14.31 2.82
N ALA A 215 -8.98 -13.58 2.20
CA ALA A 215 -8.08 -14.11 1.19
C ALA A 215 -6.63 -13.89 1.64
N LEU A 216 -5.73 -14.75 1.19
CA LEU A 216 -4.30 -14.64 1.48
C LEU A 216 -3.57 -14.05 0.28
N HIS A 217 -2.65 -13.15 0.53
CA HIS A 217 -1.86 -12.53 -0.52
C HIS A 217 -0.38 -12.55 -0.15
N LYS A 218 0.47 -12.94 -1.10
CA LYS A 218 1.92 -12.97 -0.87
C LYS A 218 2.44 -11.57 -0.59
N GLY A 219 1.93 -10.60 -1.30
CA GLY A 219 2.37 -9.21 -1.20
C GLY A 219 3.85 -9.02 -1.53
N GLY A 220 4.28 -7.78 -1.62
CA GLY A 220 5.70 -7.48 -1.83
C GLY A 220 6.23 -7.82 -3.21
N GLY A 221 5.37 -8.12 -4.20
CA GLY A 221 5.76 -8.22 -5.61
C GLY A 221 6.39 -6.92 -6.13
N ALA A 222 6.04 -5.81 -5.48
CA ALA A 222 6.73 -4.53 -5.57
C ALA A 222 7.92 -4.47 -4.60
N ASN A 223 8.74 -5.51 -4.53
CA ASN A 223 9.88 -5.53 -3.63
C ASN A 223 10.63 -4.21 -3.64
N ALA A 224 11.03 -3.76 -2.46
CA ALA A 224 11.83 -2.54 -2.23
C ALA A 224 13.15 -2.50 -3.05
N THR A 225 13.43 -3.52 -3.82
CA THR A 225 14.58 -3.65 -4.72
C THR A 225 14.25 -3.34 -6.17
N ASN A 226 12.98 -3.33 -6.59
CA ASN A 226 12.59 -3.07 -7.96
C ASN A 226 12.27 -1.58 -8.16
N THR A 227 12.94 -0.95 -9.10
CA THR A 227 12.80 0.48 -9.43
C THR A 227 11.53 0.78 -10.25
N ILE A 228 11.08 -0.17 -11.09
CA ILE A 228 9.88 -0.02 -11.92
C ILE A 228 8.61 0.25 -11.09
N PRO A 229 8.32 -0.46 -9.97
CA PRO A 229 7.22 -0.12 -9.09
C PRO A 229 7.26 1.32 -8.57
N ARG A 230 8.43 1.85 -8.27
CA ARG A 230 8.59 3.23 -7.79
C ARG A 230 8.23 4.26 -8.87
N TYR A 231 8.62 4.00 -10.12
CA TYR A 231 8.24 4.82 -11.27
C TYR A 231 6.73 4.91 -11.42
N TYR A 232 6.04 3.75 -11.55
CA TYR A 232 4.59 3.72 -11.73
C TYR A 232 3.84 4.32 -10.54
N TYR A 233 4.27 4.03 -9.32
CA TYR A 233 3.64 4.56 -8.12
C TYR A 233 3.57 6.10 -8.15
N TRP A 234 4.68 6.79 -8.43
CA TRP A 234 4.71 8.24 -8.43
C TRP A 234 4.04 8.86 -9.65
N ARG A 235 4.27 8.31 -10.84
CA ARG A 235 3.60 8.77 -12.06
C ARG A 235 2.08 8.69 -11.92
N ASN A 236 1.58 7.54 -11.49
CA ASN A 236 0.16 7.25 -11.45
C ASN A 236 -0.55 7.92 -10.27
N LYS A 237 0.15 8.17 -9.16
CA LYS A 237 -0.33 9.00 -8.06
C LYS A 237 -0.76 10.40 -8.55
N LEU A 238 0.08 11.04 -9.35
CA LEU A 238 -0.24 12.33 -9.94
C LEU A 238 -1.43 12.22 -10.89
N ARG A 239 -1.44 11.21 -11.79
CA ARG A 239 -2.57 10.95 -12.70
C ARG A 239 -3.88 10.80 -11.94
N PHE A 240 -3.90 9.99 -10.90
CA PHE A 240 -5.09 9.74 -10.09
C PHE A 240 -5.68 11.03 -9.52
N PHE A 241 -4.88 11.82 -8.82
CA PHE A 241 -5.39 13.04 -8.20
C PHE A 241 -5.84 14.09 -9.24
N ARG A 242 -5.19 14.14 -10.40
CA ARG A 242 -5.61 15.02 -11.50
C ARG A 242 -6.94 14.56 -12.13
N LYS A 243 -7.19 13.25 -12.22
CA LYS A 243 -8.46 12.71 -12.75
C LYS A 243 -9.65 12.99 -11.84
N HIS A 244 -9.44 13.24 -10.56
CA HIS A 244 -10.51 13.39 -9.56
C HIS A 244 -10.49 14.76 -8.85
N PRO A 245 -10.47 15.91 -9.58
CA PRO A 245 -10.28 17.23 -8.98
C PRO A 245 -11.46 17.69 -8.11
N GLN A 246 -12.68 17.18 -8.39
CA GLN A 246 -13.87 17.46 -7.60
C GLN A 246 -13.76 16.90 -6.17
N ARG A 247 -13.18 15.70 -6.05
CA ARG A 247 -12.99 15.00 -4.78
C ARG A 247 -11.70 15.45 -4.05
N TYR A 248 -10.68 15.77 -4.84
CA TYR A 248 -9.34 16.10 -4.35
C TYR A 248 -8.85 17.43 -4.96
N PRO A 249 -9.18 18.58 -4.32
CA PRO A 249 -8.81 19.90 -4.86
C PRO A 249 -7.30 20.06 -5.06
N ALA A 250 -6.89 20.52 -6.25
CA ALA A 250 -5.50 20.57 -6.69
C ALA A 250 -4.57 21.30 -5.70
N ALA A 251 -5.00 22.44 -5.11
CA ALA A 251 -4.18 23.19 -4.18
C ALA A 251 -3.83 22.38 -2.90
N GLN A 252 -4.80 21.65 -2.34
CA GLN A 252 -4.60 20.80 -1.16
C GLN A 252 -3.70 19.62 -1.49
N ILE A 253 -3.97 18.95 -2.61
CA ILE A 253 -3.21 17.77 -3.05
C ILE A 253 -1.77 18.14 -3.41
N CYS A 254 -1.53 19.26 -4.06
CA CYS A 254 -0.19 19.71 -4.42
C CYS A 254 0.69 19.86 -3.16
N ALA A 255 0.17 20.49 -2.10
CA ALA A 255 0.89 20.64 -0.85
C ALA A 255 1.18 19.29 -0.17
N ALA A 256 0.19 18.39 -0.17
CA ALA A 256 0.31 17.05 0.42
C ALA A 256 1.33 16.17 -0.34
N ILE A 257 1.24 16.12 -1.67
CA ILE A 257 2.18 15.37 -2.52
C ILE A 257 3.61 15.93 -2.38
N THR A 258 3.76 17.24 -2.35
CA THR A 258 5.06 17.90 -2.16
C THR A 258 5.71 17.45 -0.85
N ARG A 259 4.95 17.39 0.24
CA ARG A 259 5.42 16.92 1.55
C ARG A 259 5.82 15.44 1.54
N ASP A 260 4.98 14.57 0.96
CA ASP A 260 5.27 13.14 0.82
C ASP A 260 6.51 12.90 -0.07
N LEU A 261 6.63 13.68 -1.13
CA LEU A 261 7.79 13.65 -2.02
C LEU A 261 9.08 14.04 -1.30
N ALA A 262 9.06 15.14 -0.53
CA ALA A 262 10.21 15.57 0.26
C ALA A 262 10.65 14.49 1.25
N ARG A 263 9.70 13.85 1.95
CA ARG A 263 9.97 12.72 2.84
C ARG A 263 10.58 11.53 2.10
N SER A 264 10.01 11.17 0.95
CA SER A 264 10.49 10.03 0.14
C SER A 264 11.91 10.27 -0.37
N VAL A 265 12.19 11.47 -0.90
CA VAL A 265 13.52 11.85 -1.41
C VAL A 265 14.56 11.83 -0.28
N THR A 266 14.23 12.45 0.85
CA THR A 266 15.12 12.48 2.02
C THR A 266 15.46 11.06 2.47
N PHE A 267 14.46 10.20 2.62
CA PHE A 267 14.68 8.80 3.01
C PHE A 267 15.58 8.06 2.00
N GLN A 268 15.32 8.21 0.71
CA GLN A 268 16.07 7.51 -0.33
C GLN A 268 17.53 8.00 -0.39
N ARG A 269 17.76 9.31 -0.29
CA ARG A 269 19.11 9.89 -0.26
C ARG A 269 19.91 9.42 0.95
N LEU A 270 19.31 9.48 2.14
CA LEU A 270 19.97 9.07 3.38
C LEU A 270 20.31 7.56 3.40
N ASN A 271 19.58 6.75 2.63
CA ASN A 271 19.82 5.32 2.51
C ASN A 271 20.63 4.91 1.27
N GLY A 272 21.16 5.88 0.50
CA GLY A 272 21.93 5.58 -0.72
C GLY A 272 21.12 4.82 -1.77
N MET A 273 19.84 5.16 -1.92
CA MET A 273 18.89 4.51 -2.85
C MET A 273 18.71 5.39 -4.11
N ASP A 274 19.81 5.78 -4.73
CA ASP A 274 19.78 6.73 -5.86
C ASP A 274 19.02 6.19 -7.07
N GLU A 275 19.01 4.87 -7.28
CA GLU A 275 18.26 4.21 -8.35
C GLU A 275 16.76 4.44 -8.22
N LEU A 276 16.24 4.45 -7.00
CA LEU A 276 14.83 4.75 -6.72
C LEU A 276 14.49 6.20 -6.96
N LEU A 277 15.46 7.12 -6.75
CA LEU A 277 15.29 8.54 -7.07
C LEU A 277 15.25 8.78 -8.58
N ILE A 278 16.05 8.06 -9.36
CA ILE A 278 16.02 8.13 -10.82
C ILE A 278 14.64 7.70 -11.32
N ALA A 279 14.14 6.57 -10.85
CA ALA A 279 12.82 6.06 -11.21
C ALA A 279 11.68 7.01 -10.79
N LEU A 280 11.77 7.57 -9.59
CA LEU A 280 10.81 8.54 -9.07
C LEU A 280 10.79 9.82 -9.97
N ARG A 281 11.95 10.40 -10.27
CA ARG A 281 12.05 11.58 -11.14
C ARG A 281 11.44 11.32 -12.50
N GLN A 282 11.83 10.20 -13.15
CA GLN A 282 11.26 9.84 -14.44
C GLN A 282 9.73 9.71 -14.39
N GLY A 283 9.20 9.15 -13.29
CA GLY A 283 7.74 9.06 -13.11
C GLY A 283 7.06 10.43 -13.03
N LEU A 284 7.70 11.42 -12.38
CA LEU A 284 7.17 12.79 -12.33
C LEU A 284 7.31 13.50 -13.68
N ASP A 285 8.42 13.32 -14.39
CA ASP A 285 8.66 13.90 -15.71
C ASP A 285 7.64 13.36 -16.73
N ASP A 286 7.41 12.03 -16.73
CA ASP A 286 6.43 11.40 -17.61
C ASP A 286 5.00 11.84 -17.26
N ALA A 287 4.68 12.03 -15.98
CA ALA A 287 3.41 12.61 -15.59
C ALA A 287 3.26 14.04 -16.13
N ALA A 288 4.28 14.88 -15.97
CA ALA A 288 4.27 16.27 -16.44
C ALA A 288 4.15 16.41 -17.97
N THR A 289 4.60 15.39 -18.71
CA THR A 289 4.51 15.32 -20.19
C THR A 289 3.37 14.42 -20.68
N GLU A 290 2.51 13.93 -19.77
CA GLU A 290 1.37 13.05 -20.06
C GLU A 290 1.74 11.74 -20.75
N CYS A 291 2.92 11.21 -20.48
CA CYS A 291 3.36 9.90 -20.96
C CYS A 291 2.79 8.80 -20.08
N TRP A 292 1.67 8.22 -20.52
CA TRP A 292 0.94 7.18 -19.82
C TRP A 292 1.15 5.78 -20.41
N GLY A 293 0.59 4.75 -19.75
CA GLY A 293 0.69 3.37 -20.19
C GLY A 293 2.04 2.73 -19.84
N ARG A 294 2.47 1.79 -20.67
CA ARG A 294 3.73 1.05 -20.46
C ARG A 294 4.94 1.99 -20.62
N TYR A 295 5.86 1.95 -19.66
CA TYR A 295 7.14 2.66 -19.75
C TYR A 295 7.94 2.17 -20.96
N GLN A 296 8.40 3.11 -21.78
CA GLN A 296 9.12 2.86 -23.04
C GLN A 296 10.59 3.31 -22.99
N GLY A 297 11.03 3.87 -21.87
CA GLY A 297 12.39 4.38 -21.72
C GLY A 297 13.44 3.29 -21.49
N ALA A 298 14.67 3.71 -21.28
CA ALA A 298 15.76 2.81 -20.91
C ALA A 298 15.47 2.12 -19.56
N ALA A 299 15.97 0.89 -19.40
CA ALA A 299 15.85 0.19 -18.14
C ALA A 299 16.46 1.03 -17.00
N PHE A 300 15.76 1.10 -15.90
CA PHE A 300 16.31 1.73 -14.70
C PHE A 300 17.50 0.90 -14.17
N PRO A 301 18.49 1.56 -13.57
CA PRO A 301 19.57 0.85 -12.90
C PRO A 301 18.96 -0.15 -11.89
N GLU A 302 19.45 -1.37 -11.89
CA GLU A 302 19.14 -2.30 -10.83
C GLU A 302 19.68 -1.76 -9.51
N ARG A 303 18.93 -1.94 -8.46
CA ARG A 303 19.40 -1.62 -7.13
C ARG A 303 20.63 -2.46 -6.85
N GLY A 304 21.80 -1.82 -6.78
CA GLY A 304 23.03 -2.49 -6.45
C GLY A 304 22.86 -3.27 -5.12
N ASN A 305 23.47 -4.46 -5.06
CA ASN A 305 23.66 -5.22 -3.82
C ASN A 305 24.55 -4.45 -2.80
N GLY A 306 24.73 -3.14 -3.01
CA GLY A 306 25.34 -2.28 -2.03
C GLY A 306 24.66 -2.56 -0.71
N LYS A 307 25.42 -3.10 0.26
CA LYS A 307 24.95 -3.29 1.64
C LYS A 307 24.07 -2.10 1.92
N ARG A 308 22.76 -2.35 2.20
CA ARG A 308 21.95 -1.36 2.88
C ARG A 308 22.87 -0.77 3.93
N GLN A 309 23.43 0.40 3.70
CA GLN A 309 23.80 1.26 4.79
C GLN A 309 22.46 1.70 5.39
N LEU A 310 21.81 0.70 5.94
CA LEU A 310 20.67 0.92 6.76
C LEU A 310 21.10 1.97 7.76
N LEU A 311 20.38 3.06 7.78
CA LEU A 311 20.20 3.83 9.00
C LEU A 311 19.66 2.94 10.14
N ASN A 312 19.30 1.69 9.90
CA ASN A 312 19.19 0.61 10.88
C ASN A 312 20.56 0.30 11.53
N ARG A 313 21.24 1.32 11.94
CA ARG A 313 22.04 1.19 13.13
C ARG A 313 21.02 1.00 14.23
N MET A 314 20.90 -0.22 14.71
CA MET A 314 20.15 -0.50 15.93
C MET A 314 20.57 0.56 16.94
N ILE A 315 19.60 1.18 17.60
CA ILE A 315 19.91 2.07 18.70
C ILE A 315 20.87 1.32 19.64
N PRO A 316 21.90 1.97 20.16
CA PRO A 316 22.85 1.30 21.06
C PRO A 316 22.14 0.63 22.22
N PRO A 317 22.70 -0.45 22.81
CA PRO A 317 22.19 -0.99 24.06
C PRO A 317 22.01 0.10 25.11
N GLY A 318 20.88 0.14 25.80
CA GLY A 318 20.62 1.18 26.79
C GLY A 318 19.19 1.21 27.31
N HIS A 319 18.97 2.15 28.24
CA HIS A 319 17.63 2.46 28.75
C HIS A 319 17.17 3.77 28.13
N TYR A 320 15.99 3.75 27.51
CA TYR A 320 15.47 4.88 26.76
C TYR A 320 14.12 5.35 27.30
N GLN A 321 13.99 6.65 27.49
CA GLN A 321 12.69 7.29 27.69
C GLN A 321 12.17 7.76 26.33
N LEU A 322 11.05 7.20 25.90
CA LEU A 322 10.42 7.52 24.62
C LEU A 322 9.71 8.87 24.73
N ASP A 323 9.99 9.76 23.79
CA ASP A 323 9.34 11.06 23.64
C ASP A 323 8.65 11.12 22.28
N PHE A 324 7.33 11.15 22.29
CA PHE A 324 6.48 11.25 21.13
C PHE A 324 5.93 12.65 20.86
N SER A 325 6.40 13.66 21.58
CA SER A 325 5.88 15.03 21.46
C SER A 325 5.90 15.56 20.03
N ALA A 326 6.95 15.26 19.26
CA ALA A 326 7.05 15.64 17.86
C ALA A 326 6.02 14.91 16.97
N VAL A 327 5.70 13.65 17.26
CA VAL A 327 4.66 12.90 16.55
C VAL A 327 3.28 13.47 16.86
N LEU A 328 3.01 13.76 18.12
CA LEU A 328 1.73 14.32 18.57
C LEU A 328 1.47 15.72 18.00
N ALA A 329 2.52 16.53 17.86
CA ALA A 329 2.46 17.88 17.31
C ALA A 329 2.48 17.92 15.76
N SER A 330 2.63 16.80 15.08
CA SER A 330 2.90 16.74 13.63
C SER A 330 1.73 17.13 12.71
N GLY A 331 0.51 17.31 13.27
CA GLY A 331 -0.71 17.51 12.47
C GLY A 331 -1.16 16.26 11.70
N MET A 332 -0.58 15.09 12.00
CA MET A 332 -1.00 13.82 11.41
C MET A 332 -2.44 13.49 11.83
N ALA A 333 -3.26 12.97 10.91
CA ALA A 333 -4.61 12.52 11.22
C ALA A 333 -4.61 11.53 12.40
N THR A 334 -5.56 11.68 13.33
CA THR A 334 -5.57 10.95 14.61
C THR A 334 -5.49 9.43 14.41
N SER A 335 -6.26 8.86 13.48
CA SER A 335 -6.24 7.42 13.20
C SER A 335 -4.86 6.93 12.71
N ARG A 336 -4.20 7.69 11.86
CA ARG A 336 -2.84 7.40 11.36
C ARG A 336 -1.82 7.48 12.48
N MET A 337 -1.89 8.51 13.30
CA MET A 337 -1.02 8.72 14.44
C MET A 337 -1.13 7.54 15.42
N VAL A 338 -2.34 7.18 15.82
CA VAL A 338 -2.61 6.05 16.71
C VAL A 338 -2.05 4.75 16.12
N ASN A 339 -2.34 4.44 14.85
CA ASN A 339 -1.81 3.26 14.18
C ASN A 339 -0.28 3.23 14.11
N SER A 340 0.34 4.38 13.86
CA SER A 340 1.80 4.50 13.79
C SER A 340 2.46 4.32 15.14
N LEU A 341 1.89 4.91 16.21
CA LEU A 341 2.37 4.74 17.57
C LEU A 341 2.21 3.30 18.06
N CYS A 342 1.06 2.67 17.80
CA CYS A 342 0.85 1.25 18.14
C CYS A 342 1.89 0.36 17.47
N ARG A 343 2.15 0.55 16.17
CA ARG A 343 3.19 -0.22 15.44
C ARG A 343 4.58 0.05 16.00
N PHE A 344 4.93 1.29 16.26
CA PHE A 344 6.23 1.65 16.84
C PHE A 344 6.45 0.95 18.18
N ILE A 345 5.48 1.05 19.09
CA ILE A 345 5.55 0.43 20.42
C ILE A 345 5.66 -1.09 20.31
N THR A 346 4.81 -1.72 19.49
CA THR A 346 4.86 -3.17 19.28
C THR A 346 6.21 -3.61 18.70
N SER A 347 6.80 -2.79 17.82
CA SER A 347 8.10 -3.08 17.20
C SER A 347 9.30 -2.93 18.16
N CYS A 348 9.12 -2.38 19.36
CA CYS A 348 10.14 -2.44 20.41
C CYS A 348 10.57 -3.88 20.72
N SER A 349 9.69 -4.86 20.50
CA SER A 349 9.98 -6.29 20.66
C SER A 349 11.16 -6.81 19.81
N GLN A 350 11.55 -6.11 18.75
CA GLN A 350 12.73 -6.45 17.94
C GLN A 350 14.06 -6.27 18.67
N PHE A 351 14.08 -5.49 19.76
CA PHE A 351 15.29 -5.26 20.56
C PHE A 351 15.37 -6.27 21.70
N PRO A 352 16.57 -6.85 21.97
CA PRO A 352 16.71 -7.81 23.07
C PRO A 352 16.44 -7.16 24.44
N ALA A 353 15.54 -7.73 25.21
CA ALA A 353 15.20 -7.25 26.57
C ALA A 353 16.40 -7.30 27.54
N SER A 354 17.43 -8.10 27.25
CA SER A 354 18.66 -8.17 28.01
C SER A 354 19.56 -6.93 27.86
N SER A 355 19.40 -6.17 26.78
CA SER A 355 20.27 -5.02 26.47
C SER A 355 19.51 -3.72 26.27
N HIS A 356 18.19 -3.77 26.06
CA HIS A 356 17.36 -2.58 25.81
C HIS A 356 16.16 -2.58 26.75
N SER A 357 15.81 -1.41 27.24
CA SER A 357 14.53 -1.17 27.88
C SER A 357 14.00 0.22 27.53
N PHE A 358 12.70 0.33 27.45
CA PHE A 358 11.99 1.54 27.08
C PHE A 358 11.01 1.93 28.16
N SER A 359 10.85 3.23 28.40
CA SER A 359 9.81 3.77 29.27
C SER A 359 9.05 4.86 28.51
N VAL A 360 7.76 4.95 28.76
CA VAL A 360 6.91 6.00 28.21
C VAL A 360 5.92 6.44 29.29
N ALA A 361 5.73 7.74 29.45
CA ALA A 361 4.72 8.27 30.36
C ALA A 361 3.31 7.95 29.83
N SER A 362 2.42 7.47 30.68
CA SER A 362 1.05 7.14 30.29
C SER A 362 0.31 8.38 29.76
N THR A 363 0.61 9.55 30.32
CA THR A 363 0.07 10.87 29.91
C THR A 363 0.62 11.37 28.57
N ALA A 364 1.71 10.77 28.07
CA ALA A 364 2.32 11.11 26.79
C ALA A 364 1.75 10.31 25.60
N LEU A 365 0.73 9.49 25.82
CA LEU A 365 0.11 8.66 24.76
C LEU A 365 -1.40 8.96 24.66
N PRO A 366 -1.94 8.99 23.43
CA PRO A 366 -3.40 9.02 23.24
C PRO A 366 -4.07 7.81 23.90
N PRO A 367 -5.26 7.96 24.51
CA PRO A 367 -6.00 6.86 25.17
C PRO A 367 -6.23 5.67 24.23
N GLU A 368 -6.45 5.93 22.96
CA GLU A 368 -6.67 4.90 21.93
C GLU A 368 -5.44 4.01 21.73
N VAL A 369 -4.23 4.55 21.89
CA VAL A 369 -2.98 3.75 21.84
C VAL A 369 -2.92 2.79 23.01
N MET A 370 -3.31 3.27 24.21
CA MET A 370 -3.32 2.46 25.44
C MET A 370 -4.27 1.26 25.33
N THR A 371 -5.40 1.41 24.66
CA THR A 371 -6.40 0.35 24.48
C THR A 371 -6.09 -0.58 23.31
N ARG A 372 -5.39 -0.11 22.28
CA ARG A 372 -5.12 -0.87 21.05
C ARG A 372 -3.83 -1.68 21.08
N VAL A 373 -2.88 -1.35 21.92
CA VAL A 373 -1.67 -2.17 22.11
C VAL A 373 -2.03 -3.37 22.98
N LEU A 374 -2.47 -4.45 22.36
CA LEU A 374 -2.96 -5.65 23.03
C LEU A 374 -1.88 -6.39 23.82
N THR A 375 -0.63 -6.30 23.39
CA THR A 375 0.51 -6.95 24.03
C THR A 375 1.68 -5.99 24.05
N TRP A 376 1.95 -5.44 25.21
CA TRP A 376 3.13 -4.59 25.44
C TRP A 376 4.37 -5.47 25.52
N PRO A 377 5.47 -5.14 24.80
CA PRO A 377 6.72 -5.85 24.98
C PRO A 377 7.18 -5.79 26.44
N ALA A 378 7.67 -6.90 27.00
CA ALA A 378 8.00 -7.01 28.42
C ALA A 378 9.04 -5.98 28.93
N HIS A 379 9.85 -5.43 28.03
CA HIS A 379 10.86 -4.39 28.33
C HIS A 379 10.39 -2.97 28.01
N VAL A 380 9.10 -2.78 27.69
CA VAL A 380 8.45 -1.46 27.55
C VAL A 380 7.61 -1.22 28.82
N ILE A 381 8.00 -0.24 29.59
CA ILE A 381 7.32 0.14 30.85
C ILE A 381 6.48 1.38 30.56
N VAL A 382 5.18 1.26 30.80
CA VAL A 382 4.25 2.39 30.71
C VAL A 382 3.87 2.84 32.12
N GLY A 383 4.04 4.11 32.40
CA GLY A 383 3.68 4.68 33.72
C GLY A 383 4.35 6.02 33.95
N ASP A 384 3.86 6.74 34.94
CA ASP A 384 4.38 8.05 35.34
C ASP A 384 5.54 7.97 36.33
N ALA A 385 6.16 6.79 36.43
CA ALA A 385 7.36 6.63 37.25
C ALA A 385 8.53 7.44 36.65
N PRO A 386 9.38 8.05 37.49
CA PRO A 386 10.55 8.77 37.01
C PRO A 386 11.43 7.85 36.18
N ALA A 387 12.05 8.40 35.14
CA ALA A 387 12.97 7.67 34.28
C ALA A 387 14.04 6.96 35.13
N ARG A 388 14.43 5.75 34.75
CA ARG A 388 15.52 5.04 35.43
C ARG A 388 16.78 5.90 35.42
N PRO A 389 17.58 5.89 36.50
CA PRO A 389 18.84 6.59 36.51
C PRO A 389 19.69 6.14 35.29
N GLY A 390 20.18 7.13 34.53
CA GLY A 390 20.95 6.88 33.31
C GLY A 390 20.13 6.61 32.04
N ALA A 391 18.80 6.72 32.09
CA ALA A 391 17.97 6.64 30.88
C ALA A 391 18.27 7.81 29.94
N GLN A 392 18.48 7.50 28.67
CA GLN A 392 18.65 8.48 27.61
C GLN A 392 17.29 8.86 27.03
N GLN A 393 17.14 10.13 26.66
CA GLN A 393 15.93 10.55 25.93
C GLN A 393 16.02 10.05 24.47
N LEU A 394 14.99 9.34 24.03
CA LEU A 394 14.81 8.91 22.65
C LEU A 394 13.63 9.67 22.05
N ILE A 395 13.90 10.72 21.28
CA ILE A 395 12.88 11.48 20.59
C ILE A 395 12.47 10.73 19.33
N VAL A 396 11.17 10.48 19.18
CA VAL A 396 10.56 9.85 18.02
C VAL A 396 9.90 10.93 17.17
N VAL A 397 10.30 11.04 15.91
CA VAL A 397 9.72 11.97 14.95
C VAL A 397 8.85 11.22 13.93
N PRO A 398 7.87 11.88 13.31
CA PRO A 398 7.02 11.25 12.29
C PRO A 398 7.84 10.69 11.12
N HIS A 399 8.86 11.42 10.70
CA HIS A 399 9.75 11.04 9.60
C HIS A 399 11.10 11.75 9.75
N LEU A 400 12.17 11.18 9.17
CA LEU A 400 13.51 11.77 9.14
C LEU A 400 13.56 13.23 8.68
N PHE A 401 12.70 13.60 7.74
CA PHE A 401 12.58 14.97 7.24
C PHE A 401 12.19 15.95 8.33
N ASP A 402 11.28 15.55 9.25
CA ASP A 402 10.77 16.39 10.32
C ASP A 402 11.83 16.65 11.42
N ALA A 403 12.92 15.88 11.41
CA ALA A 403 14.04 16.05 12.34
C ALA A 403 14.91 17.28 12.07
N ALA A 404 14.88 17.82 10.86
CA ALA A 404 15.73 18.94 10.45
C ALA A 404 15.46 20.24 11.23
N GLU A 405 14.25 20.36 11.79
CA GLU A 405 13.81 21.56 12.54
C GLU A 405 13.99 21.44 14.06
N LEU A 406 14.37 20.24 14.55
CA LEU A 406 14.49 20.00 15.99
C LEU A 406 15.84 20.50 16.55
N LYS A 407 15.77 21.29 17.61
CA LYS A 407 16.92 21.65 18.44
C LYS A 407 17.12 20.55 19.50
N LEU A 408 18.18 19.76 19.35
CA LEU A 408 18.44 18.63 20.22
C LEU A 408 19.41 19.01 21.35
N ALA A 409 19.13 18.50 22.54
CA ALA A 409 20.10 18.55 23.66
C ALA A 409 21.24 17.55 23.42
N ALA A 410 22.40 17.81 24.00
CA ALA A 410 23.53 16.89 23.93
C ALA A 410 23.15 15.52 24.54
N GLY A 411 23.49 14.44 23.85
CA GLY A 411 23.18 13.07 24.30
C GLY A 411 21.77 12.56 23.96
N THR A 412 20.94 13.37 23.28
CA THR A 412 19.65 12.90 22.78
C THR A 412 19.83 11.95 21.60
N VAL A 413 19.13 10.82 21.64
CA VAL A 413 19.02 9.90 20.51
C VAL A 413 17.75 10.23 19.74
N LEU A 414 17.83 10.26 18.40
CA LEU A 414 16.72 10.63 17.53
C LEU A 414 16.41 9.45 16.60
N THR A 415 15.15 9.10 16.50
CA THR A 415 14.66 8.08 15.54
C THR A 415 13.32 8.52 14.93
N ASP A 416 12.97 7.95 13.79
CA ASP A 416 11.62 8.11 13.24
C ASP A 416 10.71 6.93 13.65
N LEU A 417 9.44 6.99 13.23
CA LEU A 417 8.45 5.95 13.48
C LEU A 417 8.80 4.58 12.86
N PHE A 418 9.87 4.50 12.05
CA PHE A 418 10.38 3.28 11.41
C PHE A 418 11.72 2.81 11.99
N TRP A 419 12.11 3.34 13.13
CA TRP A 419 13.40 3.07 13.79
C TRP A 419 14.65 3.43 12.97
N ASN A 420 14.52 4.36 12.03
CA ASN A 420 15.70 4.91 11.38
C ASN A 420 16.43 5.83 12.35
N LEU A 421 17.58 5.40 12.82
CA LEU A 421 18.44 6.22 13.68
C LEU A 421 18.93 7.45 12.91
N ILE A 422 18.67 8.62 13.44
CA ILE A 422 19.04 9.88 12.81
C ILE A 422 20.37 10.36 13.38
N PRO A 423 21.44 10.42 12.58
CA PRO A 423 22.73 10.92 13.04
C PRO A 423 22.61 12.37 13.52
N PRO A 424 23.35 12.80 14.56
CA PRO A 424 23.39 14.20 15.03
C PRO A 424 23.78 15.19 13.92
N THR A 425 24.46 14.73 12.89
CA THR A 425 24.89 15.50 11.71
C THR A 425 23.78 15.74 10.68
N VAL A 426 22.59 15.22 10.88
CA VAL A 426 21.44 15.46 9.96
C VAL A 426 21.00 16.93 9.98
N SER A 427 21.23 17.67 11.06
CA SER A 427 21.09 19.13 11.05
C SER A 427 21.98 19.86 10.04
N GLY A 428 23.01 19.18 9.49
CA GLY A 428 23.85 19.67 8.38
C GLY A 428 23.49 19.04 7.02
N LEU A 429 22.57 18.07 6.96
CA LEU A 429 22.10 17.43 5.73
C LEU A 429 21.00 18.20 4.98
N THR A 430 20.64 19.41 5.42
CA THR A 430 20.19 20.46 4.51
C THR A 430 21.33 20.80 3.56
N SER A 431 22.02 19.73 3.07
CA SER A 431 23.00 19.92 2.04
C SER A 431 22.29 20.60 0.88
N LEU A 432 22.90 21.59 0.30
CA LEU A 432 22.45 22.34 -0.87
C LEU A 432 21.84 21.38 -1.94
N GLN A 433 22.35 20.17 -2.04
CA GLN A 433 21.89 19.14 -2.97
C GLN A 433 20.49 18.60 -2.62
N LEU A 434 20.20 18.29 -1.37
CA LEU A 434 18.88 17.78 -0.96
C LEU A 434 17.82 18.87 -1.10
N ALA A 435 18.14 20.09 -0.68
CA ALA A 435 17.24 21.24 -0.85
C ALA A 435 16.95 21.52 -2.34
N THR A 436 17.98 21.42 -3.20
CA THR A 436 17.84 21.60 -4.65
C THR A 436 16.99 20.50 -5.26
N ASP A 437 17.20 19.24 -4.88
CA ASP A 437 16.42 18.09 -5.34
C ASP A 437 14.94 18.26 -4.96
N ILE A 438 14.66 18.61 -3.71
CA ILE A 438 13.29 18.83 -3.22
C ILE A 438 12.65 20.00 -3.97
N ALA A 439 13.33 21.13 -4.09
CA ALA A 439 12.78 22.31 -4.77
C ALA A 439 12.46 22.03 -6.24
N HIS A 440 13.33 21.31 -6.95
CA HIS A 440 13.08 20.92 -8.35
C HIS A 440 11.84 20.02 -8.47
N LEU A 441 11.72 19.00 -7.61
CA LEU A 441 10.57 18.09 -7.62
C LEU A 441 9.27 18.79 -7.21
N GLN A 442 9.34 19.75 -6.29
CA GLN A 442 8.20 20.61 -5.94
C GLN A 442 7.71 21.40 -7.14
N GLN A 443 8.62 21.98 -7.92
CA GLN A 443 8.26 22.71 -9.15
C GLN A 443 7.60 21.80 -10.18
N LEU A 444 8.05 20.55 -10.34
CA LEU A 444 7.41 19.58 -11.23
C LEU A 444 5.96 19.28 -10.81
N VAL A 445 5.75 19.03 -9.53
CA VAL A 445 4.39 18.79 -8.98
C VAL A 445 3.50 20.02 -9.17
N GLN A 446 4.01 21.22 -8.86
CA GLN A 446 3.27 22.47 -9.04
C GLN A 446 2.89 22.70 -10.50
N ARG A 447 3.84 22.51 -11.45
CA ARG A 447 3.56 22.63 -12.89
C ARG A 447 2.50 21.63 -13.35
N PHE A 448 2.58 20.39 -12.88
CA PHE A 448 1.61 19.37 -13.24
C PHE A 448 0.16 19.76 -12.88
N PHE A 449 -0.05 20.32 -11.70
CA PHE A 449 -1.37 20.75 -11.25
C PHE A 449 -1.76 22.16 -11.75
N ALA A 450 -0.81 23.01 -12.16
CA ALA A 450 -1.10 24.34 -12.69
C ALA A 450 -1.59 24.34 -14.15
N LEU A 451 -1.35 23.27 -14.89
CA LEU A 451 -1.77 23.15 -16.30
C LEU A 451 -3.31 23.12 -16.49
N GLU A 452 -4.09 23.03 -15.40
CA GLU A 452 -5.55 23.09 -15.45
C GLU A 452 -6.15 24.51 -15.20
N ALA A 453 -5.32 25.48 -14.85
CA ALA A 453 -5.76 26.85 -14.55
C ALA A 453 -5.61 27.82 -15.74
N ALA A 454 -5.14 27.33 -16.87
CA ALA A 454 -4.99 28.05 -18.12
C ALA A 454 -5.87 27.46 -19.22
#